data_1b07af6badb32340b629d91d9120ec41
#
_entry.id   1b07af6badb32340b629d91d9120ec41
#
_cell.length_a   1.000
_cell.length_b   1.000
_cell.length_c   1.000
_cell.angle_alpha   90.00
_cell.angle_beta   90.00
_cell.angle_gamma   90.00
#
_symmetry.space_group_name_H-M   'P 1'
#
loop_
_entity.id
_entity.type
_entity.pdbx_description
1 polymer ?
#
loop_
_entity_poly.entity_id
_entity_poly.type
_entity_poly.pdbx_seq_one_letter_code
_entity_poly.pdbx_strand_id
1 'polypeptide(L)'
;MSALTRCLQEEAAAIAAAASQLSADEVEGALALLERCADRKAKLVITGVGKSGIVARKIAATFSSIGLMALYLNPLDALHGDLGVVAPDDVCLLLSNSGETAELLEVLPHLKRRGTARIALVGRADSSLARGSDVVLDASVDREVCPLNLAPTASTAVAMAIGDALAAV
;
A
#
# COMPACT_ATOMS: atom_id res chain seq x y z
N MET A 1 13.62 -18.36 -25.48
CA MET A 1 12.89 -17.30 -24.75
C MET A 1 13.84 -16.15 -24.46
N SER A 2 13.45 -14.90 -24.77
CA SER A 2 14.31 -13.74 -24.54
C SER A 2 14.44 -13.44 -23.03
N ALA A 3 15.50 -12.72 -22.63
CA ALA A 3 15.65 -12.27 -21.24
C ALA A 3 14.45 -11.40 -20.79
N LEU A 4 13.97 -10.52 -21.68
CA LEU A 4 12.80 -9.68 -21.43
C LEU A 4 11.54 -10.52 -21.13
N THR A 5 11.27 -11.54 -21.96
CA THR A 5 10.10 -12.42 -21.78
C THR A 5 10.18 -13.15 -20.45
N ARG A 6 11.36 -13.60 -20.03
CA ARG A 6 11.57 -14.25 -18.74
C ARG A 6 11.28 -13.29 -17.57
N CYS A 7 11.80 -12.05 -17.63
CA CYS A 7 11.53 -11.05 -16.58
C CYS A 7 10.03 -10.78 -16.43
N LEU A 8 9.30 -10.62 -17.53
CA LEU A 8 7.84 -10.44 -17.49
C LEU A 8 7.11 -11.64 -16.88
N GLN A 9 7.57 -12.86 -17.16
CA GLN A 9 7.00 -14.07 -16.56
C GLN A 9 7.30 -14.19 -15.07
N GLU A 10 8.50 -13.78 -14.65
CA GLU A 10 8.87 -13.76 -13.22
C GLU A 10 8.00 -12.74 -12.45
N GLU A 11 7.74 -11.54 -12.98
CA GLU A 11 6.82 -10.57 -12.37
C GLU A 11 5.37 -11.10 -12.33
N ALA A 12 4.90 -11.70 -13.41
CA ALA A 12 3.56 -12.30 -13.45
C ALA A 12 3.42 -13.43 -12.42
N ALA A 13 4.45 -14.26 -12.25
CA ALA A 13 4.48 -15.30 -11.23
C ALA A 13 4.47 -14.73 -9.81
N ALA A 14 5.16 -13.63 -9.55
CA ALA A 14 5.15 -12.96 -8.25
C ALA A 14 3.74 -12.42 -7.91
N ILE A 15 3.03 -11.84 -8.88
CA ILE A 15 1.64 -11.40 -8.70
C ILE A 15 0.71 -12.59 -8.41
N ALA A 16 0.86 -13.70 -9.14
CA ALA A 16 0.07 -14.91 -8.90
C ALA A 16 0.34 -15.53 -7.52
N ALA A 17 1.58 -15.51 -7.06
CA ALA A 17 1.96 -15.97 -5.72
C ALA A 17 1.32 -15.08 -4.65
N ALA A 18 1.39 -13.76 -4.78
CA ALA A 18 0.77 -12.80 -3.86
C ALA A 18 -0.75 -13.02 -3.74
N ALA A 19 -1.44 -13.28 -4.84
CA ALA A 19 -2.87 -13.60 -4.81
C ALA A 19 -3.20 -14.86 -3.99
N SER A 20 -2.28 -15.79 -3.87
CA SER A 20 -2.43 -17.00 -3.05
C SER A 20 -1.99 -16.83 -1.59
N GLN A 21 -1.21 -15.79 -1.29
CA GLN A 21 -0.70 -15.47 0.05
C GLN A 21 -1.68 -14.64 0.87
N LEU A 22 -2.43 -13.75 0.22
CA LEU A 22 -3.43 -12.91 0.89
C LEU A 22 -4.50 -13.79 1.53
N SER A 23 -4.71 -13.64 2.84
CA SER A 23 -5.77 -14.34 3.55
C SER A 23 -7.13 -13.66 3.30
N ALA A 24 -8.21 -14.44 3.40
CA ALA A 24 -9.56 -13.90 3.29
C ALA A 24 -9.81 -12.82 4.34
N ASP A 25 -9.40 -13.03 5.58
CA ASP A 25 -9.59 -12.08 6.70
C ASP A 25 -8.89 -10.74 6.44
N GLU A 26 -7.67 -10.76 5.88
CA GLU A 26 -6.92 -9.53 5.51
C GLU A 26 -7.65 -8.76 4.41
N VAL A 27 -8.10 -9.46 3.38
CA VAL A 27 -8.82 -8.85 2.26
C VAL A 27 -10.17 -8.28 2.73
N GLU A 28 -10.97 -9.07 3.44
CA GLU A 28 -12.27 -8.63 3.99
C GLU A 28 -12.10 -7.43 4.94
N GLY A 29 -11.07 -7.46 5.79
CA GLY A 29 -10.75 -6.34 6.68
C GLY A 29 -10.41 -5.06 5.92
N ALA A 30 -9.62 -5.15 4.85
CA ALA A 30 -9.29 -3.99 4.02
C ALA A 30 -10.51 -3.46 3.28
N LEU A 31 -11.31 -4.33 2.66
CA LEU A 31 -12.52 -3.95 1.94
C LEU A 31 -13.55 -3.28 2.87
N ALA A 32 -13.79 -3.84 4.04
CA ALA A 32 -14.71 -3.25 5.04
C ALA A 32 -14.28 -1.83 5.47
N LEU A 33 -12.96 -1.55 5.55
CA LEU A 33 -12.46 -0.22 5.82
C LEU A 33 -12.71 0.73 4.64
N LEU A 34 -12.50 0.29 3.41
CA LEU A 34 -12.70 1.07 2.19
C LEU A 34 -14.19 1.36 1.94
N GLU A 35 -15.06 0.38 2.11
CA GLU A 35 -16.52 0.54 2.02
C GLU A 35 -17.01 1.58 3.04
N ARG A 36 -16.58 1.46 4.29
CA ARG A 36 -16.91 2.44 5.34
C ARG A 36 -16.42 3.85 4.99
N CYS A 37 -15.23 3.96 4.39
CA CYS A 37 -14.67 5.22 3.91
C CYS A 37 -15.58 5.85 2.84
N ALA A 38 -16.00 5.05 1.87
CA ALA A 38 -16.90 5.47 0.79
C ALA A 38 -18.28 5.90 1.33
N ASP A 39 -18.90 5.12 2.19
CA ASP A 39 -20.21 5.39 2.80
C ASP A 39 -20.23 6.70 3.59
N ARG A 40 -19.13 7.01 4.27
CA ARG A 40 -18.96 8.25 5.05
C ARG A 40 -18.52 9.44 4.20
N LYS A 41 -18.34 9.26 2.89
CA LYS A 41 -17.77 10.27 1.99
C LYS A 41 -16.43 10.82 2.49
N ALA A 42 -15.69 9.99 3.20
CA ALA A 42 -14.34 10.23 3.65
C ALA A 42 -13.35 9.95 2.48
N LYS A 43 -12.07 10.10 2.72
CA LYS A 43 -11.06 9.90 1.69
C LYS A 43 -10.07 8.81 2.05
N LEU A 44 -9.54 8.17 1.01
CA LEU A 44 -8.42 7.25 1.10
C LEU A 44 -7.12 8.06 0.96
N VAL A 45 -6.32 8.10 2.00
CA VAL A 45 -5.01 8.75 2.00
C VAL A 45 -3.95 7.69 1.81
N ILE A 46 -3.19 7.78 0.72
CA ILE A 46 -2.19 6.77 0.36
C ILE A 46 -0.80 7.37 0.51
N THR A 47 0.11 6.68 1.17
CA THR A 47 1.44 7.19 1.46
C THR A 47 2.52 6.12 1.26
N GLY A 48 3.73 6.56 0.95
CA GLY A 48 4.91 5.73 0.72
C GLY A 48 6.09 6.59 0.30
N VAL A 49 7.29 6.05 0.39
CA VAL A 49 8.55 6.73 0.06
C VAL A 49 9.19 6.10 -1.18
N GLY A 50 9.84 6.90 -2.00
CA GLY A 50 10.59 6.43 -3.17
C GLY A 50 9.71 5.68 -4.18
N LYS A 51 10.05 4.45 -4.53
CA LYS A 51 9.28 3.62 -5.49
C LYS A 51 7.88 3.30 -4.95
N SER A 52 7.77 3.01 -3.65
CA SER A 52 6.45 2.82 -3.00
C SER A 52 5.60 4.08 -3.07
N GLY A 53 6.17 5.28 -2.99
CA GLY A 53 5.47 6.55 -3.18
C GLY A 53 4.95 6.75 -4.62
N ILE A 54 5.68 6.27 -5.62
CA ILE A 54 5.22 6.29 -7.03
C ILE A 54 4.03 5.35 -7.20
N VAL A 55 4.11 4.13 -6.66
CA VAL A 55 3.00 3.16 -6.64
C VAL A 55 1.80 3.74 -5.90
N ALA A 56 2.01 4.36 -4.73
CA ALA A 56 0.96 5.02 -3.95
C ALA A 56 0.21 6.10 -4.75
N ARG A 57 0.92 6.92 -5.52
CA ARG A 57 0.31 7.93 -6.42
C ARG A 57 -0.54 7.28 -7.51
N LYS A 58 -0.07 6.17 -8.09
CA LYS A 58 -0.83 5.42 -9.11
C LYS A 58 -2.11 4.84 -8.51
N ILE A 59 -2.03 4.23 -7.34
CA ILE A 59 -3.20 3.66 -6.65
C ILE A 59 -4.20 4.78 -6.31
N ALA A 60 -3.75 5.93 -5.80
CA ALA A 60 -4.61 7.09 -5.53
C ALA A 60 -5.37 7.54 -6.79
N ALA A 61 -4.67 7.61 -7.93
CA ALA A 61 -5.29 7.98 -9.20
C ALA A 61 -6.34 6.95 -9.65
N THR A 62 -6.09 5.65 -9.43
CA THR A 62 -7.05 4.58 -9.74
C THR A 62 -8.33 4.73 -8.91
N PHE A 63 -8.22 4.86 -7.59
CA PHE A 63 -9.39 5.05 -6.71
C PHE A 63 -10.17 6.32 -7.05
N SER A 64 -9.46 7.43 -7.34
CA SER A 64 -10.12 8.67 -7.77
C SER A 64 -10.90 8.50 -9.09
N SER A 65 -10.41 7.69 -10.02
CA SER A 65 -11.07 7.44 -11.31
C SER A 65 -12.38 6.64 -11.19
N ILE A 66 -12.55 5.88 -10.12
CA ILE A 66 -13.78 5.12 -9.84
C ILE A 66 -14.72 5.82 -8.86
N GLY A 67 -14.40 7.05 -8.43
CA GLY A 67 -15.27 7.90 -7.63
C GLY A 67 -15.02 7.90 -6.13
N LEU A 68 -14.07 7.12 -5.62
CA LEU A 68 -13.61 7.25 -4.23
C LEU A 68 -12.60 8.40 -4.15
N MET A 69 -12.86 9.37 -3.29
CA MET A 69 -11.90 10.45 -3.04
C MET A 69 -10.59 9.86 -2.50
N ALA A 70 -9.53 9.93 -3.28
CA ALA A 70 -8.22 9.42 -2.89
C ALA A 70 -7.12 10.42 -3.19
N LEU A 71 -6.10 10.49 -2.31
CA LEU A 71 -4.95 11.37 -2.50
C LEU A 71 -3.65 10.69 -2.03
N TYR A 72 -2.55 11.08 -2.65
CA TYR A 72 -1.23 10.74 -2.15
C TYR A 72 -0.75 11.80 -1.16
N LEU A 73 -0.29 11.36 0.01
CA LEU A 73 0.35 12.20 1.01
C LEU A 73 1.83 11.81 1.11
N ASN A 74 2.72 12.77 0.85
CA ASN A 74 4.15 12.56 1.08
C ASN A 74 4.41 12.52 2.60
N PRO A 75 5.04 11.47 3.15
CA PRO A 75 5.23 11.38 4.60
C PRO A 75 6.13 12.47 5.18
N LEU A 76 7.11 13.00 4.42
CA LEU A 76 7.91 14.14 4.88
C LEU A 76 7.06 15.41 4.99
N ASP A 77 6.26 15.71 3.97
CA ASP A 77 5.38 16.88 3.98
C ASP A 77 4.31 16.74 5.09
N ALA A 78 3.83 15.51 5.33
CA ALA A 78 2.94 15.21 6.44
C ALA A 78 3.51 15.61 7.80
N LEU A 79 4.80 15.33 8.04
CA LEU A 79 5.49 15.71 9.29
C LEU A 79 5.72 17.22 9.40
N HIS A 80 5.66 17.94 8.30
CA HIS A 80 5.82 19.40 8.23
C HIS A 80 4.50 20.20 8.08
N GLY A 81 3.35 19.54 8.32
CA GLY A 81 2.05 20.21 8.40
C GLY A 81 0.95 19.61 7.53
N ASP A 82 1.29 18.95 6.42
CA ASP A 82 0.29 18.42 5.47
C ASP A 82 -0.56 17.27 6.06
N LEU A 83 -0.16 16.74 7.23
CA LEU A 83 -1.02 15.82 7.98
C LEU A 83 -2.39 16.43 8.33
N GLY A 84 -2.52 17.75 8.26
CA GLY A 84 -3.79 18.46 8.41
C GLY A 84 -4.89 18.03 7.44
N VAL A 85 -4.52 17.45 6.28
CA VAL A 85 -5.50 16.93 5.31
C VAL A 85 -6.22 15.66 5.78
N VAL A 86 -5.67 14.96 6.78
CA VAL A 86 -6.20 13.68 7.27
C VAL A 86 -7.25 13.91 8.36
N ALA A 87 -8.45 13.40 8.13
CA ALA A 87 -9.59 13.46 9.07
C ALA A 87 -9.80 12.10 9.79
N PRO A 88 -10.52 12.06 10.92
CA PRO A 88 -10.71 10.83 11.69
C PRO A 88 -11.38 9.68 10.95
N ASP A 89 -12.31 9.99 10.03
CA ASP A 89 -13.04 8.97 9.26
C ASP A 89 -12.30 8.49 8.01
N ASP A 90 -11.15 9.10 7.70
CA ASP A 90 -10.33 8.69 6.56
C ASP A 90 -9.67 7.33 6.81
N VAL A 91 -9.33 6.66 5.72
CA VAL A 91 -8.51 5.45 5.73
C VAL A 91 -7.12 5.79 5.18
N CYS A 92 -6.08 5.32 5.86
CA CYS A 92 -4.70 5.48 5.40
C CYS A 92 -4.16 4.15 4.89
N LEU A 93 -3.73 4.10 3.62
CA LEU A 93 -3.02 2.98 3.03
C LEU A 93 -1.52 3.31 2.98
N LEU A 94 -0.73 2.55 3.75
CA LEU A 94 0.70 2.80 3.94
C LEU A 94 1.52 1.73 3.20
N LEU A 95 2.30 2.16 2.21
CA LEU A 95 3.11 1.28 1.36
C LEU A 95 4.57 1.28 1.78
N SER A 96 5.10 0.11 2.15
CA SER A 96 6.52 -0.08 2.46
C SER A 96 6.94 -1.53 2.26
N ASN A 97 7.86 -1.81 1.36
CA ASN A 97 8.35 -3.17 1.17
C ASN A 97 9.02 -3.73 2.44
N SER A 98 9.87 -2.96 3.09
CA SER A 98 10.51 -3.38 4.36
C SER A 98 9.56 -3.32 5.57
N GLY A 99 8.54 -2.45 5.52
CA GLY A 99 7.72 -2.10 6.67
C GLY A 99 8.47 -1.36 7.80
N GLU A 100 9.70 -0.91 7.52
CA GLU A 100 10.60 -0.21 8.45
C GLU A 100 11.03 1.17 7.93
N THR A 101 10.28 1.75 7.00
CA THR A 101 10.55 3.08 6.44
C THR A 101 10.39 4.14 7.53
N ALA A 102 11.48 4.84 7.88
CA ALA A 102 11.54 5.74 9.04
C ALA A 102 10.44 6.82 8.99
N GLU A 103 10.25 7.47 7.85
CA GLU A 103 9.27 8.54 7.66
C GLU A 103 7.83 8.05 7.87
N LEU A 104 7.52 6.82 7.47
CA LEU A 104 6.20 6.23 7.71
C LEU A 104 6.01 5.88 9.19
N LEU A 105 7.06 5.37 9.85
CA LEU A 105 7.02 5.06 11.28
C LEU A 105 6.86 6.32 12.13
N GLU A 106 7.42 7.46 11.70
CA GLU A 106 7.21 8.76 12.36
C GLU A 106 5.78 9.28 12.17
N VAL A 107 5.18 9.10 11.00
CA VAL A 107 3.79 9.51 10.72
C VAL A 107 2.78 8.64 11.48
N LEU A 108 3.06 7.35 11.66
CA LEU A 108 2.13 6.36 12.21
C LEU A 108 1.49 6.73 13.57
N PRO A 109 2.23 7.23 14.59
CA PRO A 109 1.64 7.68 15.85
C PRO A 109 0.68 8.86 15.69
N HIS A 110 0.92 9.73 14.72
CA HIS A 110 0.05 10.86 14.44
C HIS A 110 -1.28 10.41 13.82
N LEU A 111 -1.26 9.45 12.89
CA LEU A 111 -2.47 8.83 12.34
C LEU A 111 -3.27 8.13 13.45
N LYS A 112 -2.59 7.38 14.32
CA LYS A 112 -3.21 6.70 15.46
C LYS A 112 -3.92 7.68 16.41
N ARG A 113 -3.27 8.80 16.76
CA ARG A 113 -3.89 9.84 17.61
C ARG A 113 -5.11 10.52 16.98
N ARG A 114 -5.18 10.55 15.64
CA ARG A 114 -6.34 11.08 14.90
C ARG A 114 -7.50 10.07 14.81
N GLY A 115 -7.30 8.82 15.23
CA GLY A 115 -8.30 7.78 15.13
C GLY A 115 -8.51 7.25 13.71
N THR A 116 -7.58 7.56 12.79
CA THR A 116 -7.64 7.15 11.38
C THR A 116 -7.38 5.64 11.26
N ALA A 117 -8.19 4.92 10.49
CA ALA A 117 -7.95 3.52 10.18
C ALA A 117 -6.72 3.37 9.25
N ARG A 118 -5.92 2.34 9.46
CA ARG A 118 -4.65 2.11 8.78
C ARG A 118 -4.60 0.74 8.16
N ILE A 119 -4.29 0.68 6.88
CA ILE A 119 -4.00 -0.53 6.13
C ILE A 119 -2.51 -0.48 5.77
N ALA A 120 -1.72 -1.46 6.19
CA ALA A 120 -0.34 -1.63 5.77
C ALA A 120 -0.28 -2.55 4.55
N LEU A 121 0.33 -2.09 3.47
CA LEU A 121 0.68 -2.91 2.31
C LEU A 121 2.20 -3.08 2.33
N VAL A 122 2.66 -4.24 2.79
CA VAL A 122 4.07 -4.46 3.16
C VAL A 122 4.60 -5.78 2.62
N GLY A 123 5.90 -5.81 2.33
CA GLY A 123 6.60 -7.05 1.99
C GLY A 123 7.09 -7.85 3.22
N ARG A 124 6.82 -7.35 4.44
CA ARG A 124 7.15 -8.02 5.71
C ARG A 124 6.02 -7.82 6.70
N ALA A 125 5.21 -8.86 6.87
CA ALA A 125 4.05 -8.83 7.76
C ALA A 125 4.42 -8.74 9.26
N ASP A 126 5.65 -9.05 9.64
CA ASP A 126 6.19 -8.93 11.00
C ASP A 126 6.86 -7.57 11.30
N SER A 127 6.73 -6.60 10.39
CA SER A 127 7.36 -5.29 10.49
C SER A 127 6.70 -4.35 11.51
N SER A 128 7.40 -3.25 11.83
CA SER A 128 6.89 -2.22 12.73
C SER A 128 5.65 -1.51 12.17
N LEU A 129 5.61 -1.27 10.86
CA LEU A 129 4.46 -0.68 10.19
C LEU A 129 3.23 -1.60 10.24
N ALA A 130 3.45 -2.91 10.01
CA ALA A 130 2.40 -3.92 10.12
C ALA A 130 1.79 -3.96 11.53
N ARG A 131 2.65 -4.07 12.56
CA ARG A 131 2.20 -4.06 13.96
C ARG A 131 1.46 -2.78 14.38
N GLY A 132 1.72 -1.68 13.71
CA GLY A 132 1.08 -0.38 13.98
C GLY A 132 -0.20 -0.12 13.19
N SER A 133 -0.59 -1.02 12.31
CA SER A 133 -1.76 -0.90 11.42
C SER A 133 -2.93 -1.77 11.89
N ASP A 134 -4.12 -1.46 11.42
CA ASP A 134 -5.35 -2.18 11.79
C ASP A 134 -5.57 -3.41 10.89
N VAL A 135 -5.12 -3.32 9.64
CA VAL A 135 -5.12 -4.40 8.65
C VAL A 135 -3.76 -4.46 7.99
N VAL A 136 -3.29 -5.66 7.70
CA VAL A 136 -2.02 -5.90 7.00
C VAL A 136 -2.33 -6.68 5.73
N LEU A 137 -1.84 -6.20 4.60
CA LEU A 137 -1.87 -6.89 3.31
C LEU A 137 -0.44 -7.32 2.97
N ASP A 138 -0.22 -8.62 2.90
CA ASP A 138 1.08 -9.19 2.58
C ASP A 138 1.37 -9.06 1.08
N ALA A 139 2.33 -8.20 0.74
CA ALA A 139 2.86 -7.99 -0.60
C ALA A 139 4.27 -8.55 -0.76
N SER A 140 4.63 -9.55 0.04
CA SER A 140 5.96 -10.15 0.00
C SER A 140 6.24 -10.82 -1.34
N VAL A 141 7.50 -10.76 -1.74
CA VAL A 141 8.02 -11.44 -2.93
C VAL A 141 9.30 -12.19 -2.56
N ASP A 142 9.54 -13.34 -3.17
CA ASP A 142 10.75 -14.12 -2.92
C ASP A 142 12.01 -13.36 -3.32
N ARG A 143 11.94 -12.66 -4.47
CA ARG A 143 13.04 -11.86 -5.00
C ARG A 143 12.56 -10.83 -6.02
N GLU A 144 13.39 -9.83 -6.23
CA GLU A 144 13.24 -8.92 -7.35
C GLU A 144 13.69 -9.57 -8.66
N VAL A 145 13.10 -9.19 -9.79
CA VAL A 145 13.48 -9.67 -11.12
C VAL A 145 14.85 -9.11 -11.54
N CYS A 146 15.27 -8.00 -10.95
CA CYS A 146 16.60 -7.44 -11.11
C CYS A 146 17.68 -8.49 -10.80
N PRO A 147 18.68 -8.69 -11.69
CA PRO A 147 19.73 -9.70 -11.50
C PRO A 147 20.49 -9.59 -10.19
N LEU A 148 20.63 -8.38 -9.65
CA LEU A 148 21.29 -8.10 -8.38
C LEU A 148 20.32 -8.13 -7.17
N ASN A 149 19.04 -8.42 -7.39
CA ASN A 149 17.99 -8.39 -6.35
C ASN A 149 17.93 -7.03 -5.60
N LEU A 150 18.19 -5.93 -6.29
CA LEU A 150 18.29 -4.58 -5.68
C LEU A 150 17.19 -3.62 -6.16
N ALA A 151 16.93 -3.60 -7.47
CA ALA A 151 15.94 -2.68 -8.03
C ALA A 151 14.52 -3.20 -7.77
N PRO A 152 13.66 -2.40 -7.12
CA PRO A 152 12.26 -2.76 -6.93
C PRO A 152 11.56 -2.98 -8.29
N THR A 153 11.15 -4.20 -8.55
CA THR A 153 10.48 -4.68 -9.76
C THR A 153 9.28 -5.53 -9.37
N ALA A 154 9.47 -6.80 -9.03
CA ALA A 154 8.41 -7.69 -8.57
C ALA A 154 7.64 -7.12 -7.37
N SER A 155 8.35 -6.59 -6.37
CA SER A 155 7.71 -5.99 -5.18
C SER A 155 6.80 -4.81 -5.52
N THR A 156 7.21 -3.94 -6.46
CA THR A 156 6.39 -2.81 -6.90
C THR A 156 5.23 -3.25 -7.80
N ALA A 157 5.45 -4.27 -8.65
CA ALA A 157 4.40 -4.84 -9.48
C ALA A 157 3.29 -5.49 -8.61
N VAL A 158 3.67 -6.27 -7.61
CA VAL A 158 2.74 -6.89 -6.64
C VAL A 158 1.98 -5.83 -5.85
N ALA A 159 2.66 -4.84 -5.28
CA ALA A 159 2.00 -3.77 -4.52
C ALA A 159 1.00 -2.99 -5.38
N MET A 160 1.34 -2.72 -6.65
CA MET A 160 0.45 -2.05 -7.60
C MET A 160 -0.75 -2.94 -7.95
N ALA A 161 -0.53 -4.23 -8.21
CA ALA A 161 -1.60 -5.18 -8.54
C ALA A 161 -2.60 -5.35 -7.39
N ILE A 162 -2.13 -5.43 -6.14
CA ILE A 162 -3.01 -5.47 -4.97
C ILE A 162 -3.82 -4.18 -4.85
N GLY A 163 -3.19 -3.02 -5.03
CA GLY A 163 -3.89 -1.73 -5.00
C GLY A 163 -4.96 -1.58 -6.09
N ASP A 164 -4.69 -2.11 -7.30
CA ASP A 164 -5.67 -2.13 -8.40
C ASP A 164 -6.81 -3.12 -8.13
N ALA A 165 -6.49 -4.29 -7.55
CA ALA A 165 -7.49 -5.27 -7.18
C ALA A 165 -8.45 -4.72 -6.10
N LEU A 166 -7.93 -4.02 -5.08
CA LEU A 166 -8.76 -3.33 -4.07
C LEU A 166 -9.69 -2.27 -4.68
N ALA A 167 -9.28 -1.62 -5.77
CA ALA A 167 -10.11 -0.63 -6.45
C ALA A 167 -11.15 -1.26 -7.41
N ALA A 168 -10.96 -2.51 -7.81
CA ALA A 168 -11.81 -3.20 -8.80
C ALA A 168 -12.99 -3.96 -8.18
N VAL A 169 -13.00 -4.15 -6.87
CA VAL A 169 -14.02 -4.88 -6.10
C VAL A 169 -14.82 -3.96 -5.22
#